data_4132e30386e32b19360f5591f9b09e31
#
_entry.id   4132e30386e32b19360f5591f9b09e31
#
_cell.length_a   1.000
_cell.length_b   1.000
_cell.length_c   1.000
_cell.angle_alpha   90.00
_cell.angle_beta   90.00
_cell.angle_gamma   90.00
#
_symmetry.space_group_name_H-M   'P 1'
#
loop_
_entity.id
_entity.type
_entity.pdbx_description
1 polymer ?
#
loop_
_entity_poly.entity_id
_entity_poly.type
_entity_poly.pdbx_seq_one_letter_code
_entity_poly.pdbx_strand_id
1 'polypeptide(L)'
;MIWKIRDRATFDALTSSRRRRRGPISMTFLPGDPSLPPRVAYAVGRRVGPAVVRNRVRRRLRAATMAHRAELQPGAAYLFGAGPAASSASFAELDAAMGELLAVADRS
;
A
#
# COMPACT_ATOMS: atom_id res chain seq x y z
N MET A 1 1.74 6.43 -14.28
CA MET A 1 1.67 4.96 -14.45
C MET A 1 2.17 4.29 -13.17
N ILE A 2 1.51 3.25 -12.75
CA ILE A 2 1.87 2.50 -11.54
C ILE A 2 2.05 1.04 -11.95
N TRP A 3 3.21 0.46 -11.62
CA TRP A 3 3.50 -0.94 -11.93
C TRP A 3 3.19 -1.83 -10.73
N LYS A 4 2.94 -3.11 -11.00
CA LYS A 4 2.86 -4.13 -9.96
C LYS A 4 4.26 -4.59 -9.58
N ILE A 5 4.46 -4.91 -8.30
CA ILE A 5 5.68 -5.57 -7.86
C ILE A 5 5.58 -7.04 -8.25
N ARG A 6 6.57 -7.55 -8.99
CA ARG A 6 6.54 -8.93 -9.48
C ARG A 6 7.76 -9.75 -9.06
N ASP A 7 8.84 -9.09 -8.68
CA ASP A 7 10.09 -9.79 -8.36
C ASP A 7 10.19 -10.11 -6.88
N ARG A 8 10.72 -11.29 -6.59
CA ARG A 8 10.89 -11.78 -5.23
C ARG A 8 11.84 -10.91 -4.42
N ALA A 9 12.90 -10.43 -5.04
CA ALA A 9 13.90 -9.61 -4.36
C ALA A 9 13.29 -8.35 -3.76
N THR A 10 12.39 -7.68 -4.51
CA THR A 10 11.70 -6.50 -4.01
C THR A 10 10.78 -6.84 -2.85
N PHE A 11 10.02 -7.95 -2.96
CA PHE A 11 9.16 -8.39 -1.85
C PHE A 11 9.97 -8.70 -0.59
N ASP A 12 11.08 -9.41 -0.74
CA ASP A 12 11.93 -9.77 0.40
C ASP A 12 12.52 -8.52 1.06
N ALA A 13 12.96 -7.56 0.25
CA ALA A 13 13.46 -6.29 0.77
C ALA A 13 12.37 -5.50 1.50
N LEU A 14 11.15 -5.50 0.98
CA LEU A 14 10.03 -4.82 1.63
C LEU A 14 9.67 -5.49 2.96
N THR A 15 9.65 -6.81 3.02
CA THR A 15 9.32 -7.52 4.27
C THR A 15 10.37 -7.32 5.34
N SER A 16 11.61 -7.00 4.97
CA SER A 16 12.70 -6.69 5.91
C SER A 16 12.74 -5.21 6.30
N SER A 17 11.96 -4.37 5.65
CA SER A 17 11.97 -2.94 5.88
C SER A 17 10.95 -2.53 6.93
N ARG A 18 11.10 -1.33 7.45
CA ARG A 18 10.21 -0.82 8.48
C ARG A 18 8.80 -0.64 7.95
N ARG A 19 7.84 -1.27 8.62
CA ARG A 19 6.43 -1.13 8.33
C ARG A 19 5.83 -0.04 9.21
N ARG A 20 5.09 0.86 8.59
CA ARG A 20 4.35 1.92 9.28
C ARG A 20 2.87 1.62 9.22
N ARG A 21 2.15 1.99 10.26
CA ARG A 21 0.71 1.71 10.35
C ARG A 21 -0.06 3.00 10.62
N ARG A 22 -1.23 3.12 9.96
CA ARG A 22 -2.22 4.16 10.25
C ARG A 22 -3.59 3.52 10.15
N GLY A 23 -4.32 3.49 11.29
CA GLY A 23 -5.65 2.90 11.32
C GLY A 23 -5.66 1.47 10.79
N PRO A 24 -6.53 1.18 9.81
CA PRO A 24 -6.72 -0.20 9.33
C PRO A 24 -5.65 -0.67 8.33
N ILE A 25 -4.72 0.17 7.91
CA ILE A 25 -3.74 -0.21 6.89
C ILE A 25 -2.31 0.07 7.35
N SER A 26 -1.37 -0.56 6.64
CA SER A 26 0.06 -0.38 6.85
C SER A 26 0.74 -0.12 5.51
N MET A 27 1.95 0.42 5.57
CA MET A 27 2.77 0.67 4.38
C MET A 27 4.22 0.34 4.67
N THR A 28 4.86 -0.35 3.74
CA THR A 28 6.30 -0.51 3.68
C THR A 28 6.80 0.14 2.40
N PHE A 29 7.90 0.84 2.46
CA PHE A 29 8.39 1.68 1.39
C PHE A 29 9.87 1.46 1.16
N LEU A 30 10.28 1.38 -0.12
CA LEU A 30 11.68 1.33 -0.53
C LEU A 30 11.90 2.33 -1.66
N PRO A 31 12.86 3.23 -1.55
CA PRO A 31 13.22 4.08 -2.68
C PRO A 31 13.84 3.26 -3.79
N GLY A 32 13.82 3.78 -5.00
CA GLY A 32 14.37 3.11 -6.16
C GLY A 32 14.77 4.10 -7.25
N ASP A 33 14.90 3.60 -8.47
CA ASP A 33 15.35 4.39 -9.63
C ASP A 33 14.27 5.39 -10.05
N PRO A 34 14.50 6.70 -9.89
CA PRO A 34 13.49 7.71 -10.20
C PRO A 34 13.16 7.83 -11.70
N SER A 35 13.90 7.16 -12.57
CA SER A 35 13.57 7.12 -13.99
C SER A 35 12.44 6.13 -14.29
N LEU A 36 12.06 5.30 -13.34
CA LEU A 36 11.01 4.29 -13.49
C LEU A 36 9.73 4.71 -12.77
N PRO A 37 8.58 4.16 -13.17
CA PRO A 37 7.34 4.41 -12.43
C PRO A 37 7.38 3.75 -11.04
N PRO A 38 6.54 4.22 -10.10
CA PRO A 38 6.41 3.54 -8.82
C PRO A 38 5.78 2.17 -8.99
N ARG A 39 6.08 1.25 -8.08
CA ARG A 39 5.57 -0.11 -8.06
C ARG A 39 4.81 -0.36 -6.76
N VAL A 40 3.68 -1.03 -6.85
CA VAL A 40 2.80 -1.24 -5.71
C VAL A 40 2.37 -2.70 -5.61
N ALA A 41 2.25 -3.19 -4.38
CA ALA A 41 1.64 -4.48 -4.07
C ALA A 41 0.72 -4.33 -2.86
N TYR A 42 -0.23 -5.25 -2.72
CA TYR A 42 -1.21 -5.23 -1.64
C TYR A 42 -1.19 -6.58 -0.91
N ALA A 43 -1.12 -6.51 0.41
CA ALA A 43 -1.17 -7.69 1.27
C ALA A 43 -2.48 -7.69 2.05
N VAL A 44 -3.45 -8.46 1.60
CA VAL A 44 -4.76 -8.58 2.22
C VAL A 44 -4.98 -10.05 2.56
N GLY A 45 -4.70 -10.41 3.81
CA GLY A 45 -4.71 -11.80 4.26
C GLY A 45 -6.06 -12.26 4.79
N ARG A 46 -6.10 -13.52 5.20
CA ARG A 46 -7.31 -14.17 5.69
C ARG A 46 -7.91 -13.51 6.92
N ARG A 47 -7.10 -12.84 7.73
CA ARG A 47 -7.57 -12.15 8.94
C ARG A 47 -8.51 -10.99 8.65
N VAL A 48 -8.47 -10.46 7.41
CA VAL A 48 -9.39 -9.40 6.98
C VAL A 48 -10.79 -9.96 6.78
N GLY A 49 -10.91 -11.19 6.29
CA GLY A 49 -12.20 -11.83 6.08
C GLY A 49 -12.19 -12.83 4.93
N PRO A 50 -13.37 -13.31 4.53
CA PRO A 50 -13.49 -14.23 3.40
C PRO A 50 -13.12 -13.54 2.07
N ALA A 51 -12.98 -14.35 1.02
CA ALA A 51 -12.48 -13.88 -0.29
C ALA A 51 -13.23 -12.64 -0.82
N VAL A 52 -14.55 -12.62 -0.67
CA VAL A 52 -15.37 -11.49 -1.12
C VAL A 52 -14.96 -10.19 -0.42
N VAL A 53 -14.74 -10.26 0.89
CA VAL A 53 -14.33 -9.10 1.69
C VAL A 53 -12.92 -8.67 1.32
N ARG A 54 -11.99 -9.63 1.18
CA ARG A 54 -10.62 -9.34 0.79
C ARG A 54 -10.54 -8.66 -0.57
N ASN A 55 -11.34 -9.12 -1.53
CA ASN A 55 -11.37 -8.52 -2.87
C ASN A 55 -11.91 -7.10 -2.83
N ARG A 56 -12.93 -6.84 -2.00
CA ARG A 56 -13.46 -5.50 -1.80
C ARG A 56 -12.41 -4.56 -1.21
N VAL A 57 -11.67 -5.02 -0.22
CA VAL A 57 -10.61 -4.24 0.42
C VAL A 57 -9.50 -3.93 -0.60
N ARG A 58 -9.06 -4.93 -1.38
CA ARG A 58 -8.05 -4.71 -2.42
C ARG A 58 -8.50 -3.65 -3.43
N ARG A 59 -9.76 -3.73 -3.87
CA ARG A 59 -10.31 -2.78 -4.83
C ARG A 59 -10.31 -1.37 -4.27
N ARG A 60 -10.66 -1.20 -2.99
CA ARG A 60 -10.64 0.10 -2.32
C ARG A 60 -9.23 0.63 -2.15
N LEU A 61 -8.27 -0.24 -1.82
CA LEU A 61 -6.87 0.15 -1.71
C LEU A 61 -6.31 0.61 -3.06
N ARG A 62 -6.67 -0.08 -4.14
CA ARG A 62 -6.26 0.34 -5.48
C ARG A 62 -6.84 1.70 -5.84
N ALA A 63 -8.10 1.92 -5.53
CA ALA A 63 -8.74 3.21 -5.78
C ALA A 63 -8.08 4.33 -4.98
N ALA A 64 -7.74 4.09 -3.71
CA ALA A 64 -7.03 5.05 -2.89
C ALA A 64 -5.64 5.34 -3.44
N THR A 65 -4.92 4.29 -3.89
CA THR A 65 -3.61 4.47 -4.51
C THR A 65 -3.69 5.37 -5.74
N MET A 66 -4.70 5.16 -6.58
CA MET A 66 -4.90 6.00 -7.77
C MET A 66 -5.24 7.45 -7.40
N ALA A 67 -6.03 7.64 -6.35
CA ALA A 67 -6.35 8.98 -5.86
C ALA A 67 -5.11 9.73 -5.36
N HIS A 68 -4.13 9.00 -4.82
CA HIS A 68 -2.89 9.56 -4.30
C HIS A 68 -1.70 9.36 -5.23
N ARG A 69 -1.93 9.05 -6.51
CA ARG A 69 -0.83 8.70 -7.43
C ARG A 69 0.24 9.77 -7.55
N ALA A 70 -0.13 11.03 -7.43
CA ALA A 70 0.82 12.14 -7.53
C ALA A 70 1.80 12.18 -6.34
N GLU A 71 1.46 11.52 -5.25
CA GLU A 71 2.30 11.46 -4.04
C GLU A 71 3.24 10.27 -4.02
N LEU A 72 3.11 9.35 -4.97
CA LEU A 72 4.01 8.21 -5.09
C LEU A 72 5.32 8.66 -5.71
N GLN A 73 6.43 8.28 -5.07
CA GLN A 73 7.75 8.64 -5.58
C GLN A 73 8.11 7.76 -6.78
N PRO A 74 8.63 8.35 -7.88
CA PRO A 74 9.07 7.55 -9.03
C PRO A 74 10.11 6.50 -8.60
N GLY A 75 9.99 5.30 -9.14
CA GLY A 75 10.90 4.20 -8.89
C GLY A 75 10.75 3.52 -7.54
N ALA A 76 10.01 4.10 -6.62
CA ALA A 76 9.84 3.52 -5.29
C ALA A 76 8.93 2.30 -5.33
N ALA A 77 9.11 1.40 -4.36
CA ALA A 77 8.25 0.24 -4.18
C ALA A 77 7.44 0.42 -2.89
N TYR A 78 6.14 0.15 -2.97
CA TYR A 78 5.21 0.28 -1.86
C TYR A 78 4.49 -1.03 -1.64
N LEU A 79 4.44 -1.49 -0.39
CA LEU A 79 3.61 -2.63 0.01
C LEU A 79 2.57 -2.12 0.99
N PHE A 80 1.31 -2.07 0.57
CA PHE A 80 0.20 -1.69 1.43
C PHE A 80 -0.44 -2.95 2.00
N GLY A 81 -0.53 -3.02 3.32
CA GLY A 81 -1.16 -4.13 4.02
C GLY A 81 -2.47 -3.71 4.66
N ALA A 82 -3.38 -4.66 4.82
CA ALA A 82 -4.65 -4.44 5.49
C ALA A 82 -4.75 -5.31 6.74
N GLY A 83 -5.15 -4.69 7.86
CA GLY A 83 -5.49 -5.42 9.07
C GLY A 83 -6.96 -5.79 9.12
N PRO A 84 -7.41 -6.53 10.16
CA PRO A 84 -8.81 -6.93 10.29
C PRO A 84 -9.81 -5.78 10.26
N ALA A 85 -9.44 -4.63 10.80
CA ALA A 85 -10.32 -3.44 10.81
C ALA A 85 -10.63 -2.91 9.41
N ALA A 86 -9.85 -3.27 8.40
CA ALA A 86 -10.09 -2.82 7.02
C ALA A 86 -11.40 -3.38 6.47
N SER A 87 -11.88 -4.51 6.99
CA SER A 87 -13.13 -5.12 6.53
C SER A 87 -14.35 -4.23 6.76
N SER A 88 -14.34 -3.41 7.81
CA SER A 88 -15.43 -2.50 8.15
C SER A 88 -15.10 -1.04 7.90
N ALA A 89 -13.90 -0.74 7.41
CA ALA A 89 -13.50 0.64 7.13
C ALA A 89 -14.18 1.15 5.86
N SER A 90 -14.59 2.41 5.89
CA SER A 90 -15.11 3.07 4.70
C SER A 90 -13.96 3.39 3.73
N PHE A 91 -14.31 3.67 2.46
CA PHE A 91 -13.29 4.14 1.51
C PHE A 91 -12.60 5.40 2.01
N ALA A 92 -13.36 6.34 2.58
CA ALA A 92 -12.80 7.59 3.11
C ALA A 92 -11.78 7.34 4.20
N GLU A 93 -12.02 6.36 5.08
CA GLU A 93 -11.07 6.00 6.13
C GLU A 93 -9.79 5.39 5.56
N LEU A 94 -9.90 4.51 4.58
CA LEU A 94 -8.74 3.91 3.91
C LEU A 94 -7.95 4.97 3.15
N ASP A 95 -8.63 5.85 2.45
CA ASP A 95 -8.03 6.93 1.69
C ASP A 95 -7.26 7.90 2.58
N ALA A 96 -7.86 8.31 3.69
CA ALA A 96 -7.21 9.21 4.65
C ALA A 96 -5.96 8.57 5.27
N ALA A 97 -6.07 7.30 5.64
CA ALA A 97 -4.93 6.56 6.21
C ALA A 97 -3.78 6.45 5.20
N MET A 98 -4.09 6.19 3.94
CA MET A 98 -3.08 6.12 2.89
C MET A 98 -2.39 7.47 2.69
N GLY A 99 -3.15 8.57 2.67
CA GLY A 99 -2.58 9.91 2.57
C GLY A 99 -1.60 10.21 3.69
N GLU A 100 -1.94 9.83 4.92
CA GLU A 100 -1.06 10.01 6.07
C GLU A 100 0.23 9.18 5.95
N LEU A 101 0.12 7.93 5.49
CA LEU A 101 1.28 7.07 5.31
C LEU A 101 2.21 7.61 4.24
N LEU A 102 1.67 8.06 3.12
CA LEU A 102 2.47 8.63 2.04
C LEU A 102 3.19 9.91 2.46
N ALA A 103 2.54 10.74 3.25
CA ALA A 103 3.16 11.96 3.79
C ALA A 103 4.36 11.63 4.69
N VAL A 104 4.26 10.56 5.48
CA VAL A 104 5.36 10.13 6.35
C VAL A 104 6.52 9.55 5.54
N ALA A 105 6.24 8.86 4.43
CA ALA A 105 7.27 8.28 3.57
C ALA A 105 8.22 9.34 3.03
N ASP A 106 7.72 10.53 2.70
CA ASP A 106 8.54 11.62 2.20
C ASP A 106 9.55 12.17 3.22
N ARG A 107 9.35 11.84 4.50
CA ARG A 107 10.19 12.36 5.59
C ARG A 107 11.23 11.36 6.08
N SER A 108 11.23 10.18 5.49
CA SER A 108 12.12 9.09 5.94
C SER A 108 13.52 9.22 5.37
#